data_97668957fe656684777028bb61cfbc32
#
_entry.id   97668957fe656684777028bb61cfbc32
#
_cell.length_a   1.000
_cell.length_b   1.000
_cell.length_c   1.000
_cell.angle_alpha   90.00
_cell.angle_beta   90.00
_cell.angle_gamma   90.00
#
_symmetry.space_group_name_H-M   'P 1'
#
loop_
_entity.id
_entity.type
_entity.pdbx_description
1 polymer ?
#
loop_
_entity_poly.entity_id
_entity_poly.type
_entity_poly.pdbx_seq_one_letter_code
_entity_poly.pdbx_strand_id
1 'polypeptide(L)'
;LSGGVALFSADVSDADARNRQLELRKSELASYNELLERNLTVQRRLHAQQAEGALADEVERSLANALVHMGGLLDMLRECGDADGSANPLSPEGLRRTSLLAQLRVLLAYCKRKGALVLGEQEGRPLTTEALGLMAAELGADLRAAGVPCLCMTNLERPVSAPVASALFDCLHECAMACAARSEASALFVIGEAASGAVAS
;
A
#
# COMPACT_ATOMS: atom_id res chain seq x y z
N LEU A 1 -36.08 -37.61 -77.92
CA LEU A 1 -35.68 -36.44 -77.21
C LEU A 1 -34.17 -36.22 -77.39
N SER A 2 -33.80 -35.24 -78.30
CA SER A 2 -32.41 -34.83 -78.45
C SER A 2 -32.02 -33.89 -77.34
N GLY A 3 -31.11 -34.35 -76.44
CA GLY A 3 -30.54 -33.53 -75.41
C GLY A 3 -29.53 -32.56 -75.95
N GLY A 4 -29.79 -31.26 -75.83
CA GLY A 4 -28.85 -30.22 -76.19
C GLY A 4 -27.89 -29.93 -75.04
N VAL A 5 -26.60 -29.76 -75.32
CA VAL A 5 -25.59 -29.28 -74.39
C VAL A 5 -25.43 -27.78 -74.59
N ALA A 6 -25.68 -26.95 -73.57
CA ALA A 6 -25.40 -25.54 -73.60
C ALA A 6 -24.06 -25.26 -72.89
N LEU A 7 -23.12 -24.61 -73.59
CA LEU A 7 -21.83 -24.14 -73.01
C LEU A 7 -21.96 -22.66 -72.72
N PHE A 8 -21.73 -22.30 -71.50
CA PHE A 8 -21.62 -20.88 -71.06
C PHE A 8 -20.16 -20.57 -70.79
N SER A 9 -19.65 -19.56 -71.45
CA SER A 9 -18.36 -18.96 -71.10
C SER A 9 -18.59 -17.54 -70.53
N ALA A 10 -18.06 -17.29 -69.36
CA ALA A 10 -18.06 -15.97 -68.74
C ALA A 10 -16.62 -15.53 -68.57
N ASP A 11 -16.35 -14.27 -68.91
CA ASP A 11 -15.06 -13.66 -68.62
C ASP A 11 -14.99 -13.28 -67.10
N VAL A 12 -14.14 -13.96 -66.37
CA VAL A 12 -13.96 -13.78 -64.92
C VAL A 12 -12.70 -13.00 -64.57
N SER A 13 -11.97 -12.45 -65.60
CA SER A 13 -10.68 -11.77 -65.38
C SER A 13 -10.77 -10.61 -64.40
N ASP A 14 -11.83 -9.83 -64.46
CA ASP A 14 -12.07 -8.71 -63.52
C ASP A 14 -12.39 -9.16 -62.13
N ALA A 15 -13.13 -10.29 -61.99
CA ALA A 15 -13.43 -10.86 -60.68
C ALA A 15 -12.17 -11.43 -60.02
N ASP A 16 -11.31 -12.10 -60.79
CA ASP A 16 -10.02 -12.61 -60.32
C ASP A 16 -9.06 -11.51 -59.91
N ALA A 17 -9.01 -10.39 -60.68
CA ALA A 17 -8.20 -9.23 -60.32
C ALA A 17 -8.67 -8.59 -59.01
N ARG A 18 -9.99 -8.46 -58.82
CA ARG A 18 -10.57 -7.94 -57.56
C ARG A 18 -10.30 -8.89 -56.37
N ASN A 19 -10.44 -10.18 -56.58
CA ASN A 19 -10.17 -11.19 -55.54
C ASN A 19 -8.71 -11.14 -55.09
N ARG A 20 -7.74 -11.03 -56.02
CA ARG A 20 -6.32 -10.87 -55.69
C ARG A 20 -6.09 -9.59 -54.88
N GLN A 21 -6.73 -8.49 -55.25
CA GLN A 21 -6.61 -7.22 -54.53
C GLN A 21 -7.23 -7.31 -53.13
N LEU A 22 -8.35 -8.01 -52.98
CA LEU A 22 -8.97 -8.25 -51.67
C LEU A 22 -8.08 -9.13 -50.75
N GLU A 23 -7.47 -10.16 -51.28
CA GLU A 23 -6.55 -11.02 -50.49
C GLU A 23 -5.29 -10.24 -50.06
N LEU A 24 -4.73 -9.37 -50.93
CA LEU A 24 -3.64 -8.48 -50.53
C LEU A 24 -4.05 -7.54 -49.40
N ARG A 25 -5.18 -6.86 -49.50
CA ARG A 25 -5.68 -5.98 -48.45
C ARG A 25 -5.99 -6.72 -47.16
N LYS A 26 -6.53 -7.93 -47.25
CA LYS A 26 -6.78 -8.79 -46.08
C LYS A 26 -5.49 -9.17 -45.37
N SER A 27 -4.46 -9.50 -46.13
CA SER A 27 -3.14 -9.81 -45.56
C SER A 27 -2.48 -8.58 -44.89
N GLU A 28 -2.62 -7.39 -45.53
CA GLU A 28 -2.16 -6.13 -44.93
C GLU A 28 -2.88 -5.81 -43.63
N LEU A 29 -4.23 -5.93 -43.62
CA LEU A 29 -5.02 -5.72 -42.42
C LEU A 29 -4.67 -6.71 -41.29
N ALA A 30 -4.42 -7.97 -41.62
CA ALA A 30 -3.97 -8.96 -40.66
C ALA A 30 -2.63 -8.55 -40.02
N SER A 31 -1.68 -8.07 -40.82
CA SER A 31 -0.39 -7.58 -40.33
C SER A 31 -0.54 -6.33 -39.44
N TYR A 32 -1.40 -5.40 -39.84
CA TYR A 32 -1.70 -4.22 -39.00
C TYR A 32 -2.35 -4.58 -37.66
N ASN A 33 -3.29 -5.52 -37.68
CA ASN A 33 -3.95 -5.99 -36.45
C ASN A 33 -2.93 -6.66 -35.51
N GLU A 34 -2.06 -7.49 -36.02
CA GLU A 34 -0.99 -8.10 -35.24
C GLU A 34 -0.05 -7.06 -34.60
N LEU A 35 0.32 -6.02 -35.37
CA LEU A 35 1.11 -4.90 -34.89
C LEU A 35 0.40 -4.12 -33.80
N LEU A 36 -0.90 -3.86 -33.94
CA LEU A 36 -1.73 -3.17 -32.95
C LEU A 36 -1.83 -4.00 -31.66
N GLU A 37 -2.06 -5.30 -31.75
CA GLU A 37 -2.11 -6.18 -30.59
C GLU A 37 -0.78 -6.22 -29.82
N ARG A 38 0.35 -6.28 -30.55
CA ARG A 38 1.69 -6.19 -29.95
C ARG A 38 1.90 -4.84 -29.26
N ASN A 39 1.54 -3.73 -29.90
CA ASN A 39 1.64 -2.41 -29.31
C ASN A 39 0.79 -2.26 -28.05
N LEU A 40 -0.45 -2.73 -28.07
CA LEU A 40 -1.33 -2.72 -26.90
C LEU A 40 -0.75 -3.54 -25.74
N THR A 41 -0.13 -4.67 -26.06
CA THR A 41 0.51 -5.52 -25.04
C THR A 41 1.73 -4.82 -24.41
N VAL A 42 2.55 -4.15 -25.24
CA VAL A 42 3.71 -3.38 -24.76
C VAL A 42 3.25 -2.20 -23.91
N GLN A 43 2.24 -1.45 -24.36
CA GLN A 43 1.69 -0.32 -23.61
C GLN A 43 1.12 -0.77 -22.26
N ARG A 44 0.37 -1.87 -22.21
CA ARG A 44 -0.14 -2.41 -20.93
C ARG A 44 0.97 -2.78 -19.96
N ARG A 45 2.05 -3.41 -20.47
CA ARG A 45 3.22 -3.74 -19.62
C ARG A 45 3.91 -2.47 -19.11
N LEU A 46 4.10 -1.47 -19.97
CA LEU A 46 4.72 -0.21 -19.58
C LEU A 46 3.89 0.51 -18.51
N HIS A 47 2.57 0.58 -18.71
CA HIS A 47 1.68 1.18 -17.70
C HIS A 47 1.69 0.40 -16.36
N ALA A 48 1.73 -0.92 -16.41
CA ALA A 48 1.84 -1.73 -15.19
C ALA A 48 3.17 -1.45 -14.45
N GLN A 49 4.30 -1.41 -15.16
CA GLN A 49 5.59 -1.08 -14.57
C GLN A 49 5.66 0.35 -14.01
N GLN A 50 5.06 1.32 -14.71
CA GLN A 50 4.97 2.70 -14.22
C GLN A 50 4.12 2.80 -12.95
N ALA A 51 3.00 2.07 -12.89
CA ALA A 51 2.15 2.02 -11.71
C ALA A 51 2.86 1.36 -10.51
N GLU A 52 3.58 0.27 -10.75
CA GLU A 52 4.41 -0.40 -9.73
C GLU A 52 5.52 0.53 -9.22
N GLY A 53 6.22 1.25 -10.12
CA GLY A 53 7.24 2.22 -9.75
C GLY A 53 6.68 3.37 -8.92
N ALA A 54 5.57 3.97 -9.35
CA ALA A 54 4.92 5.06 -8.63
C ALA A 54 4.46 4.63 -7.24
N LEU A 55 3.98 3.39 -7.11
CA LEU A 55 3.61 2.81 -5.82
C LEU A 55 4.81 2.62 -4.90
N ALA A 56 5.93 2.09 -5.41
CA ALA A 56 7.15 1.93 -4.65
C ALA A 56 7.67 3.28 -4.14
N ASP A 57 7.68 4.30 -5.00
CA ASP A 57 8.09 5.67 -4.64
C ASP A 57 7.19 6.28 -3.56
N GLU A 58 5.88 6.02 -3.60
CA GLU A 58 4.93 6.50 -2.59
C GLU A 58 5.13 5.81 -1.24
N VAL A 59 5.32 4.48 -1.24
CA VAL A 59 5.63 3.72 -0.03
C VAL A 59 6.95 4.21 0.57
N GLU A 60 8.00 4.37 -0.24
CA GLU A 60 9.29 4.87 0.21
C GLU A 60 9.17 6.26 0.81
N ARG A 61 8.47 7.19 0.15
CA ARG A 61 8.24 8.56 0.64
C ARG A 61 7.48 8.57 1.97
N SER A 62 6.44 7.76 2.09
CA SER A 62 5.62 7.70 3.31
C SER A 62 6.36 7.08 4.49
N LEU A 63 7.36 6.23 4.24
CA LEU A 63 8.16 5.58 5.27
C LEU A 63 9.53 6.23 5.51
N ALA A 64 9.95 7.17 4.65
CA ALA A 64 11.30 7.77 4.71
C ALA A 64 11.65 8.32 6.10
N ASN A 65 10.75 9.09 6.71
CA ASN A 65 10.96 9.65 8.05
C ASN A 65 11.07 8.57 9.13
N ALA A 66 10.25 7.53 9.04
CA ALA A 66 10.27 6.41 9.97
C ALA A 66 11.59 5.63 9.86
N LEU A 67 12.10 5.42 8.65
CA LEU A 67 13.37 4.74 8.41
C LEU A 67 14.56 5.54 8.94
N VAL A 68 14.57 6.86 8.74
CA VAL A 68 15.61 7.75 9.32
C VAL A 68 15.57 7.71 10.83
N HIS A 69 14.38 7.78 11.43
CA HIS A 69 14.22 7.69 12.89
C HIS A 69 14.68 6.32 13.43
N MET A 70 14.37 5.24 12.71
CA MET A 70 14.84 3.89 13.06
C MET A 70 16.37 3.79 13.05
N GLY A 71 17.02 4.39 12.04
CA GLY A 71 18.48 4.49 11.97
C GLY A 71 19.07 5.16 13.21
N GLY A 72 18.52 6.31 13.61
CA GLY A 72 18.95 7.04 14.82
C GLY A 72 18.77 6.24 16.11
N LEU A 73 17.65 5.51 16.24
CA LEU A 73 17.42 4.64 17.41
C LEU A 73 18.40 3.48 17.45
N LEU A 74 18.76 2.90 16.30
CA LEU A 74 19.74 1.83 16.20
C LEU A 74 21.14 2.31 16.57
N ASP A 75 21.54 3.51 16.16
CA ASP A 75 22.83 4.09 16.52
C ASP A 75 22.90 4.36 18.03
N MET A 76 21.84 4.92 18.62
CA MET A 76 21.75 5.10 20.08
C MET A 76 21.79 3.75 20.84
N LEU A 77 21.20 2.68 20.30
CA LEU A 77 21.28 1.34 20.87
C LEU A 77 22.69 0.76 20.81
N ARG A 78 23.42 0.99 19.73
CA ARG A 78 24.83 0.59 19.60
C ARG A 78 25.71 1.28 20.63
N GLU A 79 25.54 2.59 20.83
CA GLU A 79 26.23 3.35 21.86
C GLU A 79 25.96 2.82 23.27
N CYS A 80 24.72 2.38 23.55
CA CYS A 80 24.37 1.74 24.83
C CYS A 80 24.89 0.29 24.96
N GLY A 81 25.21 -0.39 23.85
CA GLY A 81 25.62 -1.80 23.84
C GLY A 81 27.12 -2.03 24.03
N ASP A 82 27.95 -1.04 23.77
CA ASP A 82 29.41 -1.12 23.90
C ASP A 82 29.87 -0.94 25.36
N ALA A 83 28.99 -0.56 26.26
CA ALA A 83 29.26 -0.50 27.71
C ALA A 83 28.85 -1.82 28.38
N ASP A 84 29.84 -2.71 28.56
CA ASP A 84 29.87 -3.96 29.30
C ASP A 84 28.56 -4.76 29.46
N GLY A 85 28.58 -6.01 28.98
CA GLY A 85 27.47 -6.99 28.95
C GLY A 85 26.87 -7.43 30.29
N SER A 86 26.92 -6.61 31.32
CA SER A 86 26.39 -6.84 32.68
C SER A 86 25.47 -5.71 33.15
N ALA A 87 24.80 -5.00 32.25
CA ALA A 87 23.90 -3.93 32.70
C ALA A 87 22.70 -4.52 33.45
N ASN A 88 22.62 -4.22 34.74
CA ASN A 88 21.44 -4.45 35.55
C ASN A 88 20.23 -3.77 34.82
N PRO A 89 19.14 -4.50 34.50
CA PRO A 89 17.98 -3.94 33.78
C PRO A 89 17.33 -2.75 34.51
N LEU A 90 17.58 -2.58 35.80
CA LEU A 90 17.11 -1.47 36.63
C LEU A 90 18.12 -0.29 36.68
N SER A 91 19.27 -0.40 36.03
CA SER A 91 20.18 0.74 35.89
C SER A 91 19.61 1.79 34.94
N PRO A 92 20.01 3.06 35.08
CA PRO A 92 19.59 4.13 34.13
C PRO A 92 19.86 3.76 32.67
N GLU A 93 20.95 3.08 32.37
CA GLU A 93 21.32 2.57 31.04
C GLU A 93 20.42 1.42 30.60
N GLY A 94 20.09 0.49 31.48
CA GLY A 94 19.15 -0.60 31.20
C GLY A 94 17.75 -0.08 30.90
N LEU A 95 17.27 0.92 31.66
CA LEU A 95 15.98 1.58 31.38
C LEU A 95 16.00 2.31 30.06
N ARG A 96 17.09 3.03 29.74
CA ARG A 96 17.25 3.71 28.43
C ARG A 96 17.23 2.72 27.29
N ARG A 97 17.95 1.61 27.38
CA ARG A 97 17.97 0.54 26.39
C ARG A 97 16.59 -0.07 26.17
N THR A 98 15.87 -0.33 27.27
CA THR A 98 14.49 -0.86 27.20
C THR A 98 13.55 0.10 26.49
N SER A 99 13.63 1.40 26.78
CA SER A 99 12.85 2.43 26.08
C SER A 99 13.18 2.52 24.59
N LEU A 100 14.46 2.47 24.20
CA LEU A 100 14.88 2.47 22.79
C LEU A 100 14.35 1.24 22.03
N LEU A 101 14.40 0.06 22.66
CA LEU A 101 13.84 -1.18 22.09
C LEU A 101 12.32 -1.11 21.97
N ALA A 102 11.63 -0.50 22.93
CA ALA A 102 10.21 -0.25 22.87
C ALA A 102 9.83 0.65 21.69
N GLN A 103 10.54 1.76 21.52
CA GLN A 103 10.34 2.69 20.39
C GLN A 103 10.61 1.99 19.06
N LEU A 104 11.69 1.23 18.94
CA LEU A 104 12.01 0.46 17.73
C LEU A 104 10.91 -0.53 17.36
N ARG A 105 10.36 -1.23 18.33
CA ARG A 105 9.26 -2.17 18.13
C ARG A 105 8.01 -1.48 17.60
N VAL A 106 7.62 -0.37 18.23
CA VAL A 106 6.45 0.44 17.77
C VAL A 106 6.67 0.95 16.36
N LEU A 107 7.89 1.42 16.05
CA LEU A 107 8.23 1.97 14.74
C LEU A 107 8.22 0.89 13.63
N LEU A 108 8.75 -0.30 13.91
CA LEU A 108 8.70 -1.45 12.98
C LEU A 108 7.25 -1.87 12.68
N ALA A 109 6.43 -1.94 13.73
CA ALA A 109 5.01 -2.25 13.58
C ALA A 109 4.26 -1.18 12.76
N TYR A 110 4.61 0.09 12.96
CA TYR A 110 4.10 1.20 12.15
C TYR A 110 4.47 1.04 10.69
N CYS A 111 5.75 0.85 10.36
CA CYS A 111 6.20 0.70 8.97
C CYS A 111 5.45 -0.41 8.23
N LYS A 112 5.27 -1.56 8.87
CA LYS A 112 4.52 -2.69 8.31
C LYS A 112 3.07 -2.32 7.96
N ARG A 113 2.38 -1.65 8.89
CA ARG A 113 0.96 -1.30 8.73
C ARG A 113 0.76 -0.11 7.79
N LYS A 114 1.65 0.88 7.87
CA LYS A 114 1.61 2.05 6.98
C LYS A 114 1.78 1.63 5.52
N GLY A 115 2.71 0.73 5.22
CA GLY A 115 2.85 0.16 3.88
C GLY A 115 1.56 -0.48 3.37
N ALA A 116 0.86 -1.24 4.21
CA ALA A 116 -0.43 -1.85 3.85
C ALA A 116 -1.54 -0.80 3.63
N LEU A 117 -1.54 0.31 4.40
CA LEU A 117 -2.48 1.42 4.22
C LEU A 117 -2.25 2.16 2.90
N VAL A 118 -0.99 2.46 2.55
CA VAL A 118 -0.63 3.11 1.29
C VAL A 118 -1.06 2.26 0.09
N LEU A 119 -0.86 0.94 0.16
CA LEU A 119 -1.34 0.00 -0.85
C LEU A 119 -2.86 0.04 -0.99
N GLY A 120 -3.59 0.00 0.13
CA GLY A 120 -5.06 0.07 0.15
C GLY A 120 -5.61 1.40 -0.38
N GLU A 121 -4.90 2.50 -0.12
CA GLU A 121 -5.24 3.83 -0.62
C GLU A 121 -5.14 3.91 -2.15
N GLN A 122 -4.08 3.38 -2.73
CA GLN A 122 -3.88 3.31 -4.18
C GLN A 122 -4.96 2.46 -4.89
N GLU A 123 -5.42 1.41 -4.23
CA GLU A 123 -6.51 0.58 -4.74
C GLU A 123 -7.89 1.20 -4.55
N GLY A 124 -7.98 2.38 -3.90
CA GLY A 124 -9.23 3.09 -3.62
C GLY A 124 -10.17 2.33 -2.68
N ARG A 125 -9.65 1.38 -1.90
CA ARG A 125 -10.46 0.60 -0.95
C ARG A 125 -10.69 1.37 0.34
N PRO A 126 -11.93 1.62 0.75
CA PRO A 126 -12.20 2.19 2.06
C PRO A 126 -11.80 1.19 3.14
N LEU A 127 -11.25 1.69 4.24
CA LEU A 127 -10.93 0.86 5.39
C LEU A 127 -12.20 0.61 6.20
N THR A 128 -12.49 -0.66 6.47
CA THR A 128 -13.62 -1.00 7.34
C THR A 128 -13.34 -0.59 8.79
N THR A 129 -14.40 -0.32 9.55
CA THR A 129 -14.28 0.02 10.97
C THR A 129 -13.58 -1.07 11.77
N GLU A 130 -13.84 -2.33 11.41
CA GLU A 130 -13.21 -3.51 12.01
C GLU A 130 -11.71 -3.56 11.73
N ALA A 131 -11.28 -3.26 10.49
CA ALA A 131 -9.87 -3.25 10.12
C ALA A 131 -9.10 -2.15 10.86
N LEU A 132 -9.68 -0.93 10.97
CA LEU A 132 -9.08 0.15 11.74
C LEU A 132 -9.01 -0.19 13.24
N GLY A 133 -10.09 -0.80 13.78
CA GLY A 133 -10.13 -1.29 15.15
C GLY A 133 -9.06 -2.34 15.43
N LEU A 134 -8.85 -3.28 14.50
CA LEU A 134 -7.80 -4.27 14.59
C LEU A 134 -6.41 -3.64 14.60
N MET A 135 -6.15 -2.68 13.71
CA MET A 135 -4.87 -1.96 13.65
C MET A 135 -4.58 -1.20 14.95
N ALA A 136 -5.59 -0.54 15.54
CA ALA A 136 -5.46 0.13 16.83
C ALA A 136 -5.21 -0.86 17.97
N ALA A 137 -5.93 -1.98 17.99
CA ALA A 137 -5.74 -3.03 19.00
C ALA A 137 -4.35 -3.67 18.93
N GLU A 138 -3.83 -3.90 17.72
CA GLU A 138 -2.47 -4.40 17.49
C GLU A 138 -1.41 -3.38 17.94
N LEU A 139 -1.59 -2.08 17.68
CA LEU A 139 -0.71 -1.02 18.17
C LEU A 139 -0.70 -1.01 19.71
N GLY A 140 -1.86 -1.15 20.33
CA GLY A 140 -1.98 -1.28 21.78
C GLY A 140 -1.29 -2.53 22.34
N ALA A 141 -1.35 -3.65 21.61
CA ALA A 141 -0.61 -4.87 21.97
C ALA A 141 0.91 -4.69 21.86
N ASP A 142 1.39 -3.99 20.84
CA ASP A 142 2.80 -3.67 20.67
C ASP A 142 3.31 -2.76 21.80
N LEU A 143 2.52 -1.76 22.22
CA LEU A 143 2.84 -0.90 23.37
C LEU A 143 2.88 -1.68 24.66
N ARG A 144 1.90 -2.54 24.95
CA ARG A 144 1.90 -3.40 26.14
C ARG A 144 3.11 -4.32 26.18
N ALA A 145 3.46 -4.91 25.02
CA ALA A 145 4.66 -5.75 24.91
C ALA A 145 5.98 -4.95 25.04
N ALA A 146 5.92 -3.65 24.82
CA ALA A 146 6.99 -2.69 25.08
C ALA A 146 7.00 -2.17 26.54
N GLY A 147 6.12 -2.67 27.40
CA GLY A 147 6.03 -2.27 28.82
C GLY A 147 5.16 -1.04 29.09
N VAL A 148 4.47 -0.51 28.08
CA VAL A 148 3.55 0.63 28.22
C VAL A 148 2.11 0.13 28.36
N PRO A 149 1.45 0.30 29.52
CA PRO A 149 0.04 -0.04 29.67
C PRO A 149 -0.79 0.75 28.65
N CYS A 150 -1.53 0.05 27.81
CA CYS A 150 -2.32 0.67 26.75
C CYS A 150 -3.67 0.00 26.59
N LEU A 151 -4.72 0.83 26.44
CA LEU A 151 -6.07 0.42 26.07
C LEU A 151 -6.45 1.16 24.77
N CYS A 152 -6.99 0.44 23.80
CA CYS A 152 -7.55 1.00 22.58
C CYS A 152 -9.04 0.71 22.50
N MET A 153 -9.83 1.73 22.23
CA MET A 153 -11.28 1.63 22.02
C MET A 153 -11.63 2.25 20.66
N THR A 154 -12.39 1.54 19.87
CA THR A 154 -12.85 2.01 18.57
C THR A 154 -14.37 2.00 18.55
N ASN A 155 -14.97 3.16 18.33
CA ASN A 155 -16.42 3.35 18.22
C ASN A 155 -16.70 4.16 16.95
N LEU A 156 -16.64 3.49 15.80
CA LEU A 156 -16.94 4.06 14.50
C LEU A 156 -18.14 3.32 13.89
N GLU A 157 -19.11 4.05 13.43
CA GLU A 157 -20.32 3.48 12.82
C GLU A 157 -20.18 3.29 11.32
N ARG A 158 -19.23 4.00 10.68
CA ARG A 158 -19.07 4.03 9.23
C ARG A 158 -17.64 3.69 8.81
N PRO A 159 -17.45 3.10 7.61
CA PRO A 159 -16.13 2.94 7.02
C PRO A 159 -15.44 4.29 6.85
N VAL A 160 -14.15 4.31 7.08
CA VAL A 160 -13.31 5.51 6.97
C VAL A 160 -12.60 5.49 5.62
N SER A 161 -12.54 6.64 4.94
CA SER A 161 -11.76 6.73 3.70
C SER A 161 -10.28 6.46 3.98
N ALA A 162 -9.58 5.86 3.01
CA ALA A 162 -8.19 5.46 3.18
C ALA A 162 -7.26 6.63 3.60
N PRO A 163 -7.35 7.85 3.03
CA PRO A 163 -6.54 8.98 3.48
C PRO A 163 -6.79 9.37 4.94
N VAL A 164 -8.06 9.34 5.38
CA VAL A 164 -8.41 9.66 6.76
C VAL A 164 -7.91 8.57 7.72
N ALA A 165 -8.03 7.30 7.35
CA ALA A 165 -7.51 6.18 8.12
C ALA A 165 -5.99 6.25 8.25
N SER A 166 -5.29 6.60 7.15
CA SER A 166 -3.85 6.82 7.12
C SER A 166 -3.42 7.95 8.07
N ALA A 167 -4.09 9.11 8.03
CA ALA A 167 -3.81 10.23 8.92
C ALA A 167 -4.10 9.90 10.40
N LEU A 168 -5.20 9.21 10.69
CA LEU A 168 -5.51 8.74 12.05
C LEU A 168 -4.43 7.78 12.56
N PHE A 169 -3.96 6.88 11.72
CA PHE A 169 -2.92 5.95 12.09
C PHE A 169 -1.58 6.65 12.34
N ASP A 170 -1.24 7.69 11.58
CA ASP A 170 -0.06 8.53 11.82
C ASP A 170 -0.16 9.24 13.19
N CYS A 171 -1.31 9.83 13.51
CA CYS A 171 -1.54 10.44 14.83
C CYS A 171 -1.42 9.43 15.97
N LEU A 172 -1.99 8.24 15.81
CA LEU A 172 -1.89 7.16 16.81
C LEU A 172 -0.44 6.73 17.01
N HIS A 173 0.32 6.64 15.91
CA HIS A 173 1.74 6.29 15.96
C HIS A 173 2.56 7.33 16.72
N GLU A 174 2.39 8.61 16.42
CA GLU A 174 3.09 9.71 17.12
C GLU A 174 2.81 9.69 18.63
N CYS A 175 1.55 9.49 19.00
CA CYS A 175 1.18 9.34 20.40
C CYS A 175 1.83 8.09 21.03
N ALA A 176 1.84 6.98 20.30
CA ALA A 176 2.45 5.73 20.78
C ALA A 176 3.97 5.87 20.97
N MET A 177 4.66 6.55 20.06
CA MET A 177 6.08 6.85 20.16
C MET A 177 6.39 7.74 21.37
N ALA A 178 5.57 8.78 21.60
CA ALA A 178 5.70 9.65 22.77
C ALA A 178 5.51 8.88 24.10
N CYS A 179 4.60 7.89 24.12
CA CYS A 179 4.41 7.02 25.28
C CYS A 179 5.57 6.05 25.46
N ALA A 180 6.07 5.43 24.38
CA ALA A 180 7.20 4.51 24.42
C ALA A 180 8.52 5.18 24.85
N ALA A 181 8.65 6.48 24.64
CA ALA A 181 9.80 7.26 25.09
C ALA A 181 9.81 7.54 26.60
N ARG A 182 8.69 7.30 27.31
CA ARG A 182 8.54 7.61 28.74
C ARG A 182 8.40 6.32 29.55
N SER A 183 9.18 6.16 30.58
CA SER A 183 9.22 4.94 31.42
C SER A 183 7.97 4.69 32.26
N GLU A 184 7.14 5.71 32.52
CA GLU A 184 5.95 5.60 33.37
C GLU A 184 4.66 6.01 32.67
N ALA A 185 4.67 6.00 31.33
CA ALA A 185 3.50 6.37 30.54
C ALA A 185 2.45 5.26 30.54
N SER A 186 1.19 5.65 30.57
CA SER A 186 0.07 4.79 30.19
C SER A 186 -0.74 5.49 29.09
N ALA A 187 -1.35 4.74 28.18
CA ALA A 187 -2.06 5.29 27.04
C ALA A 187 -3.50 4.78 26.97
N LEU A 188 -4.42 5.68 26.66
CA LEU A 188 -5.79 5.35 26.27
C LEU A 188 -6.06 5.98 24.92
N PHE A 189 -6.23 5.16 23.89
CA PHE A 189 -6.63 5.60 22.57
C PHE A 189 -8.13 5.38 22.37
N VAL A 190 -8.85 6.44 22.08
CA VAL A 190 -10.27 6.38 21.76
C VAL A 190 -10.45 6.94 20.34
N ILE A 191 -10.89 6.07 19.43
CA ILE A 191 -11.22 6.43 18.07
C ILE A 191 -12.73 6.41 17.94
N GLY A 192 -13.34 7.54 17.66
CA GLY A 192 -14.79 7.68 17.55
C GLY A 192 -15.21 8.82 16.63
N GLU A 193 -16.45 8.82 16.22
CA GLU A 193 -17.04 9.94 15.52
C GLU A 193 -17.35 11.04 16.54
N ALA A 194 -16.80 12.25 16.30
CA ALA A 194 -17.24 13.42 17.04
C ALA A 194 -18.68 13.73 16.60
N ALA A 195 -19.61 13.79 17.54
CA ALA A 195 -20.90 14.37 17.26
C ALA A 195 -20.64 15.79 16.70
N SER A 196 -21.10 16.08 15.48
CA SER A 196 -21.06 17.41 14.90
C SER A 196 -22.01 18.31 15.68
N GLY A 197 -21.61 18.66 16.88
CA GLY A 197 -22.22 19.72 17.65
C GLY A 197 -21.91 21.02 16.91
N ALA A 198 -22.95 21.69 16.41
CA ALA A 198 -22.85 23.07 16.02
C ALA A 198 -22.12 23.81 17.16
N VAL A 199 -20.96 24.37 16.88
CA VAL A 199 -20.36 25.38 17.74
C VAL A 199 -21.30 26.55 17.63
N ALA A 200 -22.21 26.66 18.60
CA ALA A 200 -22.92 27.89 18.83
C ALA A 200 -21.88 28.89 19.32
N SER A 201 -21.65 29.90 18.51
CA SER A 201 -20.88 31.10 18.78
C SER A 201 -21.24 31.77 20.12
#